data_016b3903ac3e52acfebdc4788aaac3d3
#
_entry.id   016b3903ac3e52acfebdc4788aaac3d3
#
_cell.length_a   1.000
_cell.length_b   1.000
_cell.length_c   1.000
_cell.angle_alpha   90.00
_cell.angle_beta   90.00
_cell.angle_gamma   90.00
#
_symmetry.space_group_name_H-M   'P 1'
#
loop_
_entity.id
_entity.type
_entity.pdbx_description
1 polymer ?
#
loop_
_entity_poly.entity_id
_entity_poly.type
_entity_poly.pdbx_seq_one_letter_code
_entity_poly.pdbx_strand_id
1 'polypeptide(L)'
;RLLFVADYSKIQNCYVGQTEKNIVSAFARARREEAVLFWDEADAMFFDRDGASRAWEVRDVNVLLQEIERFEGVCILATNRRAVLDKALERRIMAKVEFPRPDRALRASMWRVMLPAAVPLATDVDIAALSANDLSGGEIKNVILNACRMALGRSEEGPVTMADFQKAVRMETTGAWSRTAKPVVGFKS
;
A
#
# COMPACT_ATOMS: atom_id res chain seq x y z
N ARG A 1 -5.90 2.69 21.56
CA ARG A 1 -6.55 1.45 21.08
C ARG A 1 -5.57 0.67 20.26
N LEU A 2 -5.66 -0.65 20.33
CA LEU A 2 -4.87 -1.54 19.47
C LEU A 2 -5.35 -1.43 18.03
N LEU A 3 -4.43 -1.56 17.06
CA LEU A 3 -4.73 -1.69 15.65
C LEU A 3 -4.52 -3.16 15.25
N PHE A 4 -5.57 -3.79 14.77
CA PHE A 4 -5.50 -5.14 14.21
C PHE A 4 -5.59 -5.05 12.68
N VAL A 5 -4.50 -5.40 12.00
CA VAL A 5 -4.44 -5.37 10.53
C VAL A 5 -4.82 -6.75 10.00
N ALA A 6 -5.93 -6.79 9.28
CA ALA A 6 -6.39 -7.95 8.54
C ALA A 6 -5.99 -7.79 7.07
N ASP A 7 -5.13 -8.66 6.59
CA ASP A 7 -4.68 -8.73 5.21
C ASP A 7 -5.45 -9.85 4.51
N TYR A 8 -6.18 -9.51 3.46
CA TYR A 8 -7.00 -10.48 2.74
C TYR A 8 -6.20 -11.65 2.20
N SER A 9 -4.99 -11.41 1.72
CA SER A 9 -4.12 -12.48 1.20
C SER A 9 -3.78 -13.55 2.23
N LYS A 10 -3.77 -13.18 3.52
CA LYS A 10 -3.53 -14.10 4.65
C LYS A 10 -4.82 -14.75 5.17
N ILE A 11 -5.96 -14.14 4.87
CA ILE A 11 -7.28 -14.63 5.30
C ILE A 11 -7.84 -15.63 4.29
N GLN A 12 -7.59 -15.39 3.01
CA GLN A 12 -7.99 -16.30 1.94
C GLN A 12 -7.31 -17.66 2.10
N ASN A 13 -8.10 -18.71 1.97
CA ASN A 13 -7.61 -20.10 2.04
C ASN A 13 -8.19 -20.91 0.88
N CYS A 14 -7.43 -21.88 0.40
CA CYS A 14 -7.87 -22.79 -0.67
C CYS A 14 -8.96 -23.80 -0.21
N TYR A 15 -9.17 -23.94 1.11
CA TYR A 15 -10.20 -24.83 1.66
C TYR A 15 -11.52 -24.08 1.82
N VAL A 16 -12.60 -24.65 1.28
CA VAL A 16 -13.95 -24.09 1.36
C VAL A 16 -14.38 -23.91 2.82
N GLY A 17 -14.89 -22.72 3.15
CA GLY A 17 -15.36 -22.38 4.50
C GLY A 17 -14.26 -21.94 5.48
N GLN A 18 -12.99 -22.05 5.14
CA GLN A 18 -11.91 -21.57 6.02
C GLN A 18 -11.80 -20.05 5.97
N THR A 19 -11.98 -19.44 4.80
CA THR A 19 -12.00 -17.97 4.63
C THR A 19 -13.10 -17.35 5.50
N GLU A 20 -14.31 -17.90 5.48
CA GLU A 20 -15.43 -17.46 6.33
C GLU A 20 -15.06 -17.48 7.83
N LYS A 21 -14.47 -18.60 8.30
CA LYS A 21 -14.02 -18.73 9.69
C LYS A 21 -12.95 -17.71 10.05
N ASN A 22 -12.02 -17.43 9.14
CA ASN A 22 -10.96 -16.45 9.33
C ASN A 22 -11.54 -15.03 9.44
N ILE A 23 -12.52 -14.67 8.59
CA ILE A 23 -13.24 -13.40 8.67
C ILE A 23 -13.92 -13.26 10.04
N VAL A 24 -14.75 -14.20 10.44
CA VAL A 24 -15.46 -14.18 11.73
C VAL A 24 -14.47 -14.10 12.90
N SER A 25 -13.36 -14.83 12.84
CA SER A 25 -12.32 -14.82 13.87
C SER A 25 -11.62 -13.45 13.98
N ALA A 26 -11.36 -12.77 12.85
CA ALA A 26 -10.76 -11.44 12.85
C ALA A 26 -11.67 -10.42 13.56
N PHE A 27 -12.96 -10.40 13.26
CA PHE A 27 -13.93 -9.54 13.92
C PHE A 27 -14.13 -9.90 15.41
N ALA A 28 -14.20 -11.18 15.74
CA ALA A 28 -14.31 -11.63 17.12
C ALA A 28 -13.10 -11.21 17.97
N ARG A 29 -11.89 -11.31 17.40
CA ARG A 29 -10.66 -10.85 18.03
C ARG A 29 -10.67 -9.33 18.22
N ALA A 30 -11.03 -8.57 17.20
CA ALA A 30 -11.10 -7.12 17.29
C ALA A 30 -12.09 -6.65 18.36
N ARG A 31 -13.26 -7.33 18.49
CA ARG A 31 -14.24 -7.07 19.57
C ARG A 31 -13.65 -7.36 20.94
N ARG A 32 -13.02 -8.50 21.15
CA ARG A 32 -12.46 -8.91 22.45
C ARG A 32 -11.33 -7.99 22.91
N GLU A 33 -10.51 -7.51 21.99
CA GLU A 33 -9.35 -6.66 22.27
C GLU A 33 -9.68 -5.17 22.18
N GLU A 34 -10.94 -4.79 21.95
CA GLU A 34 -11.41 -3.41 21.72
C GLU A 34 -10.55 -2.66 20.69
N ALA A 35 -10.08 -3.39 19.68
CA ALA A 35 -9.15 -2.93 18.67
C ALA A 35 -9.87 -2.22 17.51
N VAL A 36 -9.14 -1.33 16.82
CA VAL A 36 -9.51 -0.85 15.50
C VAL A 36 -9.16 -1.96 14.51
N LEU A 37 -10.14 -2.42 13.73
CA LEU A 37 -9.92 -3.38 12.66
C LEU A 37 -9.60 -2.64 11.36
N PHE A 38 -8.39 -2.82 10.85
CA PHE A 38 -7.96 -2.27 9.57
C PHE A 38 -7.88 -3.42 8.54
N TRP A 39 -8.67 -3.30 7.49
CA TRP A 39 -8.75 -4.28 6.41
C TRP A 39 -8.05 -3.72 5.17
N ASP A 40 -6.88 -4.23 4.87
CA ASP A 40 -6.12 -3.82 3.70
C ASP A 40 -6.53 -4.62 2.46
N GLU A 41 -6.38 -4.01 1.29
CA GLU A 41 -6.76 -4.60 -0.01
C GLU A 41 -8.19 -5.14 -0.03
N ALA A 42 -9.12 -4.42 0.60
CA ALA A 42 -10.52 -4.84 0.71
C ALA A 42 -11.19 -5.07 -0.65
N ASP A 43 -10.68 -4.42 -1.69
CA ASP A 43 -11.13 -4.63 -3.07
C ASP A 43 -10.98 -6.08 -3.54
N ALA A 44 -9.96 -6.79 -3.10
CA ALA A 44 -9.75 -8.18 -3.49
C ALA A 44 -10.97 -9.08 -3.17
N MET A 45 -11.80 -8.68 -2.18
CA MET A 45 -13.02 -9.40 -1.82
C MET A 45 -14.27 -8.94 -2.59
N PHE A 46 -14.30 -7.69 -3.06
CA PHE A 46 -15.55 -7.08 -3.56
C PHE A 46 -15.64 -7.04 -5.08
N PHE A 47 -14.53 -7.29 -5.80
CA PHE A 47 -14.47 -7.09 -7.26
C PHE A 47 -14.99 -8.24 -8.09
N ASP A 48 -15.14 -9.41 -7.52
CA ASP A 48 -15.41 -10.63 -8.30
C ASP A 48 -16.90 -10.94 -8.48
N ARG A 49 -17.83 -10.01 -8.09
CA ARG A 49 -19.27 -10.32 -8.22
C ARG A 49 -19.76 -10.36 -9.66
N ASP A 50 -19.25 -9.48 -10.53
CA ASP A 50 -19.66 -9.45 -11.95
C ASP A 50 -18.94 -10.54 -12.78
N GLY A 51 -17.86 -11.11 -12.24
CA GLY A 51 -17.09 -12.22 -12.79
C GLY A 51 -17.06 -13.47 -11.91
N ALA A 52 -17.76 -13.46 -10.75
CA ALA A 52 -17.75 -14.59 -9.81
C ALA A 52 -18.31 -15.85 -10.47
N SER A 53 -17.41 -16.69 -10.95
CA SER A 53 -17.73 -18.00 -11.50
C SER A 53 -18.02 -19.05 -10.42
N ARG A 54 -17.86 -18.68 -9.11
CA ARG A 54 -17.89 -19.65 -8.00
C ARG A 54 -18.76 -19.17 -6.85
N ALA A 55 -19.74 -19.98 -6.47
CA ALA A 55 -20.71 -19.69 -5.41
C ALA A 55 -20.10 -19.40 -4.02
N TRP A 56 -18.87 -19.86 -3.75
CA TRP A 56 -18.20 -19.65 -2.47
C TRP A 56 -17.62 -18.21 -2.33
N GLU A 57 -17.21 -17.54 -3.41
CA GLU A 57 -16.76 -16.14 -3.41
C GLU A 57 -17.88 -15.20 -2.98
N VAL A 58 -19.10 -15.43 -3.48
CA VAL A 58 -20.29 -14.68 -3.06
C VAL A 58 -20.60 -14.87 -1.57
N ARG A 59 -20.31 -16.05 -1.03
CA ARG A 59 -20.57 -16.38 0.36
C ARG A 59 -19.60 -15.66 1.30
N ASP A 60 -18.32 -15.64 0.99
CA ASP A 60 -17.29 -14.93 1.77
C ASP A 60 -17.61 -13.43 1.88
N VAL A 61 -18.03 -12.80 0.78
CA VAL A 61 -18.48 -11.40 0.77
C VAL A 61 -19.69 -11.19 1.67
N ASN A 62 -20.68 -12.08 1.65
CA ASN A 62 -21.86 -11.96 2.48
C ASN A 62 -21.52 -12.08 3.97
N VAL A 63 -20.60 -12.99 4.35
CA VAL A 63 -20.12 -13.12 5.74
C VAL A 63 -19.41 -11.83 6.17
N LEU A 64 -18.53 -11.26 5.33
CA LEU A 64 -17.87 -10.01 5.64
C LEU A 64 -18.87 -8.86 5.84
N LEU A 65 -19.86 -8.72 4.95
CA LEU A 65 -20.89 -7.70 5.06
C LEU A 65 -21.71 -7.84 6.36
N GLN A 66 -22.04 -9.08 6.77
CA GLN A 66 -22.74 -9.33 8.04
C GLN A 66 -21.86 -8.98 9.25
N GLU A 67 -20.59 -9.33 9.22
CA GLU A 67 -19.68 -9.00 10.32
C GLU A 67 -19.44 -7.48 10.44
N ILE A 68 -19.30 -6.75 9.32
CA ILE A 68 -19.21 -5.28 9.31
C ILE A 68 -20.47 -4.67 9.96
N GLU A 69 -21.66 -5.17 9.63
CA GLU A 69 -22.93 -4.66 10.14
C GLU A 69 -23.10 -4.90 11.65
N ARG A 70 -22.56 -6.01 12.17
CA ARG A 70 -22.61 -6.39 13.59
C ARG A 70 -21.47 -5.84 14.43
N PHE A 71 -20.48 -5.21 13.79
CA PHE A 71 -19.29 -4.74 14.49
C PHE A 71 -19.52 -3.35 15.06
N GLU A 72 -19.62 -3.25 16.37
CA GLU A 72 -19.80 -1.98 17.11
C GLU A 72 -18.50 -1.17 17.28
N GLY A 73 -17.37 -1.72 16.79
CA GLY A 73 -16.07 -1.07 16.83
C GLY A 73 -15.79 -0.22 15.59
N VAL A 74 -14.55 0.25 15.47
CA VAL A 74 -14.07 0.96 14.29
C VAL A 74 -13.48 -0.04 13.29
N CYS A 75 -14.09 -0.14 12.12
CA CYS A 75 -13.58 -0.92 11.00
C CYS A 75 -13.19 0.04 9.87
N ILE A 76 -11.94 -0.06 9.41
CA ILE A 76 -11.40 0.75 8.31
C ILE A 76 -11.09 -0.20 7.15
N LEU A 77 -11.68 0.08 6.00
CA LEU A 77 -11.41 -0.65 4.76
C LEU A 77 -10.54 0.21 3.87
N ALA A 78 -9.38 -0.30 3.46
CA ALA A 78 -8.51 0.37 2.50
C ALA A 78 -8.58 -0.33 1.14
N THR A 79 -8.59 0.47 0.06
CA THR A 79 -8.55 -0.02 -1.31
C THR A 79 -7.75 0.93 -2.18
N ASN A 80 -7.00 0.40 -3.13
CA ASN A 80 -6.27 1.17 -4.15
C ASN A 80 -7.07 1.33 -5.45
N ARG A 81 -8.28 0.76 -5.54
CA ARG A 81 -9.15 0.84 -6.71
C ARG A 81 -10.27 1.84 -6.47
N ARG A 82 -10.45 2.77 -7.39
CA ARG A 82 -11.64 3.65 -7.48
C ARG A 82 -12.89 2.90 -7.94
N ALA A 83 -12.92 1.61 -7.77
CA ALA A 83 -13.97 0.81 -8.32
C ALA A 83 -15.28 0.97 -7.58
N VAL A 84 -16.30 0.66 -8.29
CA VAL A 84 -17.69 0.55 -7.84
C VAL A 84 -17.73 -0.39 -6.63
N LEU A 85 -17.69 0.17 -5.44
CA LEU A 85 -18.01 -0.59 -4.24
C LEU A 85 -19.40 -1.16 -4.44
N ASP A 86 -19.57 -2.45 -4.18
CA ASP A 86 -20.89 -3.07 -4.19
C ASP A 86 -21.88 -2.19 -3.42
N LYS A 87 -23.04 -1.91 -4.02
CA LYS A 87 -24.10 -1.09 -3.40
C LYS A 87 -24.47 -1.55 -1.99
N ALA A 88 -24.32 -2.85 -1.71
CA ALA A 88 -24.55 -3.41 -0.39
C ALA A 88 -23.48 -2.97 0.63
N LEU A 89 -22.21 -2.86 0.22
CA LEU A 89 -21.14 -2.32 1.05
C LEU A 89 -21.29 -0.81 1.23
N GLU A 90 -21.63 -0.08 0.16
CA GLU A 90 -21.80 1.37 0.21
C GLU A 90 -22.80 1.85 1.27
N ARG A 91 -23.86 1.10 1.49
CA ARG A 91 -24.90 1.40 2.48
C ARG A 91 -24.43 1.19 3.93
N ARG A 92 -23.32 0.47 4.13
CA ARG A 92 -22.76 0.13 5.46
C ARG A 92 -21.57 0.98 5.84
N ILE A 93 -20.99 1.70 4.89
CA ILE A 93 -19.85 2.60 5.11
C ILE A 93 -20.36 3.95 5.60
N MET A 94 -19.98 4.32 6.82
CA MET A 94 -20.37 5.60 7.44
C MET A 94 -19.61 6.79 6.83
N ALA A 95 -18.35 6.60 6.44
CA ALA A 95 -17.51 7.66 5.91
C ALA A 95 -16.58 7.12 4.82
N LYS A 96 -16.43 7.88 3.74
CA LYS A 96 -15.49 7.61 2.66
C LYS A 96 -14.44 8.71 2.66
N VAL A 97 -13.17 8.31 2.75
CA VAL A 97 -12.02 9.23 2.70
C VAL A 97 -11.21 8.91 1.45
N GLU A 98 -11.13 9.87 0.55
CA GLU A 98 -10.32 9.75 -0.66
C GLU A 98 -8.93 10.35 -0.39
N PHE A 99 -7.89 9.64 -0.79
CA PHE A 99 -6.51 10.11 -0.81
C PHE A 99 -6.11 10.41 -2.25
N PRO A 100 -6.30 11.65 -2.73
CA PRO A 100 -5.91 12.03 -4.08
C PRO A 100 -4.38 12.04 -4.23
N ARG A 101 -3.90 12.05 -5.47
CA ARG A 101 -2.46 12.31 -5.69
C ARG A 101 -2.09 13.66 -5.08
N PRO A 102 -0.94 13.72 -4.39
CA PRO A 102 -0.51 14.93 -3.71
C PRO A 102 -0.21 16.04 -4.73
N ASP A 103 -0.60 17.27 -4.43
CA ASP A 103 -0.15 18.44 -5.15
C ASP A 103 1.33 18.76 -4.89
N ARG A 104 1.88 19.75 -5.59
CA ARG A 104 3.30 20.11 -5.45
C ARG A 104 3.67 20.52 -4.02
N ALA A 105 2.79 21.24 -3.33
CA ALA A 105 3.06 21.73 -1.98
C ALA A 105 3.07 20.56 -0.98
N LEU A 106 2.11 19.66 -1.12
CA LEU A 106 2.03 18.44 -0.30
C LEU A 106 3.24 17.53 -0.59
N ARG A 107 3.63 17.35 -1.86
CA ARG A 107 4.84 16.58 -2.21
C ARG A 107 6.09 17.17 -1.54
N ALA A 108 6.25 18.50 -1.55
CA ALA A 108 7.39 19.15 -0.89
C ALA A 108 7.40 18.86 0.63
N SER A 109 6.23 18.82 1.27
CA SER A 109 6.10 18.44 2.68
C SER A 109 6.41 16.96 2.89
N MET A 110 5.92 16.08 2.01
CA MET A 110 6.22 14.65 2.04
C MET A 110 7.71 14.36 1.91
N TRP A 111 8.42 15.02 0.98
CA TRP A 111 9.86 14.91 0.85
C TRP A 111 10.59 15.24 2.16
N ARG A 112 10.20 16.33 2.83
CA ARG A 112 10.85 16.75 4.10
C ARG A 112 10.61 15.74 5.23
N VAL A 113 9.40 15.17 5.30
CA VAL A 113 9.04 14.22 6.37
C VAL A 113 9.63 12.84 6.11
N MET A 114 9.64 12.42 4.84
CA MET A 114 10.03 11.04 4.49
C MET A 114 11.54 10.87 4.31
N LEU A 115 12.28 11.96 4.08
CA LEU A 115 13.73 11.94 3.98
C LEU A 115 14.33 11.92 5.39
N PRO A 116 14.98 10.80 5.80
CA PRO A 116 15.51 10.70 7.16
C PRO A 116 16.62 11.73 7.40
N ALA A 117 16.60 12.39 8.54
CA ALA A 117 17.63 13.39 8.90
C ALA A 117 19.06 12.81 8.95
N ALA A 118 19.19 11.48 9.13
CA ALA A 118 20.48 10.80 9.13
C ALA A 118 21.08 10.57 7.73
N VAL A 119 20.30 10.80 6.66
CA VAL A 119 20.81 10.64 5.28
C VAL A 119 21.69 11.86 4.94
N PRO A 120 22.99 11.67 4.67
CA PRO A 120 23.87 12.76 4.27
C PRO A 120 23.48 13.25 2.86
N LEU A 121 23.02 14.49 2.77
CA LEU A 121 22.66 15.10 1.50
C LEU A 121 23.79 16.02 1.01
N ALA A 122 24.05 16.00 -0.28
CA ALA A 122 24.89 16.99 -0.92
C ALA A 122 24.20 18.36 -0.97
N THR A 123 24.98 19.41 -1.08
CA THR A 123 24.48 20.81 -1.07
C THR A 123 23.65 21.16 -2.31
N ASP A 124 23.74 20.35 -3.37
CA ASP A 124 22.99 20.50 -4.63
C ASP A 124 21.55 19.98 -4.58
N VAL A 125 21.15 19.31 -3.49
CA VAL A 125 19.81 18.71 -3.40
C VAL A 125 18.75 19.78 -3.15
N ASP A 126 17.86 19.94 -4.13
CA ASP A 126 16.75 20.89 -4.10
C ASP A 126 15.39 20.14 -3.99
N ILE A 127 14.79 20.20 -2.80
CA ILE A 127 13.47 19.61 -2.54
C ILE A 127 12.37 20.29 -3.38
N ALA A 128 12.48 21.57 -3.68
CA ALA A 128 11.49 22.27 -4.51
C ALA A 128 11.51 21.74 -5.95
N ALA A 129 12.70 21.47 -6.49
CA ALA A 129 12.85 20.83 -7.79
C ALA A 129 12.35 19.37 -7.79
N LEU A 130 12.64 18.59 -6.74
CA LEU A 130 12.14 17.21 -6.59
C LEU A 130 10.61 17.18 -6.52
N SER A 131 9.98 18.12 -5.82
CA SER A 131 8.53 18.20 -5.67
C SER A 131 7.79 18.56 -6.97
N ALA A 132 8.49 19.02 -8.02
CA ALA A 132 7.90 19.25 -9.34
C ALA A 132 7.50 17.94 -10.05
N ASN A 133 8.15 16.82 -9.72
CA ASN A 133 7.80 15.53 -10.28
C ASN A 133 6.47 15.04 -9.70
N ASP A 134 5.57 14.57 -10.56
CA ASP A 134 4.26 14.06 -10.14
C ASP A 134 4.38 12.64 -9.58
N LEU A 135 4.66 12.55 -8.27
CA LEU A 135 4.89 11.32 -7.53
C LEU A 135 3.90 11.19 -6.38
N SER A 136 3.41 9.99 -6.15
CA SER A 136 2.69 9.59 -4.94
C SER A 136 3.65 9.43 -3.76
N GLY A 137 3.11 9.27 -2.54
CA GLY A 137 3.94 9.02 -1.35
C GLY A 137 4.76 7.75 -1.44
N GLY A 138 4.20 6.67 -1.99
CA GLY A 138 4.91 5.42 -2.23
C GLY A 138 6.08 5.59 -3.21
N GLU A 139 5.83 6.30 -4.31
CA GLU A 139 6.85 6.59 -5.31
C GLU A 139 7.97 7.48 -4.75
N ILE A 140 7.65 8.51 -3.94
CA ILE A 140 8.64 9.31 -3.21
C ILE A 140 9.53 8.45 -2.33
N LYS A 141 8.93 7.53 -1.55
CA LYS A 141 9.68 6.59 -0.71
C LYS A 141 10.64 5.73 -1.54
N ASN A 142 10.18 5.19 -2.65
CA ASN A 142 11.00 4.37 -3.54
C ASN A 142 12.16 5.18 -4.13
N VAL A 143 11.91 6.42 -4.55
CA VAL A 143 12.95 7.33 -5.06
C VAL A 143 14.02 7.60 -4.00
N ILE A 144 13.63 7.89 -2.75
CA ILE A 144 14.57 8.08 -1.64
C ILE A 144 15.45 6.86 -1.45
N LEU A 145 14.83 5.67 -1.33
CA LEU A 145 15.57 4.41 -1.13
C LEU A 145 16.54 4.14 -2.28
N ASN A 146 16.12 4.38 -3.51
CA ASN A 146 16.96 4.12 -4.68
C ASN A 146 18.09 5.14 -4.83
N ALA A 147 17.86 6.42 -4.54
CA ALA A 147 18.90 7.43 -4.50
C ALA A 147 19.97 7.08 -3.44
N CYS A 148 19.54 6.68 -2.23
CA CYS A 148 20.47 6.22 -1.19
C CYS A 148 21.28 5.00 -1.63
N ARG A 149 20.64 3.99 -2.27
CA ARG A 149 21.34 2.81 -2.80
C ARG A 149 22.39 3.16 -3.85
N MET A 150 22.10 4.15 -4.72
CA MET A 150 23.05 4.62 -5.73
C MET A 150 24.22 5.35 -5.11
N ALA A 151 23.99 6.18 -4.10
CA ALA A 151 25.05 6.86 -3.36
C ALA A 151 25.98 5.84 -2.68
N LEU A 152 25.43 4.85 -1.97
CA LEU A 152 26.20 3.77 -1.33
C LEU A 152 27.01 2.94 -2.34
N GLY A 153 26.44 2.67 -3.53
CA GLY A 153 27.15 1.96 -4.61
C GLY A 153 28.31 2.76 -5.21
N ARG A 154 28.35 4.09 -5.02
CA ARG A 154 29.43 4.97 -5.46
C ARG A 154 30.50 5.13 -4.37
N SER A 155 30.11 5.32 -3.12
CA SER A 155 30.95 5.46 -1.96
C SER A 155 30.19 5.16 -0.68
N GLU A 156 30.79 4.42 0.25
CA GLU A 156 30.13 4.05 1.52
C GLU A 156 29.83 5.28 2.40
N GLU A 157 30.59 6.35 2.28
CA GLU A 157 30.44 7.58 3.07
C GLU A 157 30.00 8.80 2.24
N GLY A 158 29.72 8.60 0.95
CA GLY A 158 29.37 9.70 0.05
C GLY A 158 27.95 10.21 0.27
N PRO A 159 27.72 11.55 0.17
CA PRO A 159 26.39 12.12 0.26
C PRO A 159 25.52 11.73 -0.95
N VAL A 160 24.22 11.71 -0.73
CA VAL A 160 23.23 11.55 -1.80
C VAL A 160 23.12 12.87 -2.57
N THR A 161 23.35 12.83 -3.87
CA THR A 161 23.36 14.00 -4.75
C THR A 161 22.04 14.20 -5.47
N MET A 162 21.82 15.40 -6.02
CA MET A 162 20.66 15.66 -6.87
C MET A 162 20.63 14.74 -8.11
N ALA A 163 21.77 14.36 -8.64
CA ALA A 163 21.88 13.43 -9.76
C ALA A 163 21.36 12.01 -9.39
N ASP A 164 21.63 11.55 -8.17
CA ASP A 164 21.10 10.26 -7.67
C ASP A 164 19.57 10.30 -7.60
N PHE A 165 18.99 11.37 -7.05
CA PHE A 165 17.54 11.57 -7.01
C PHE A 165 16.91 11.65 -8.40
N GLN A 166 17.49 12.42 -9.31
CA GLN A 166 16.98 12.56 -10.69
C GLN A 166 16.99 11.21 -11.42
N LYS A 167 18.04 10.41 -11.21
CA LYS A 167 18.14 9.06 -11.78
C LYS A 167 17.08 8.15 -11.18
N ALA A 168 16.88 8.18 -9.86
CA ALA A 168 15.86 7.41 -9.16
C ALA A 168 14.44 7.81 -9.61
N VAL A 169 14.14 9.11 -9.78
CA VAL A 169 12.87 9.59 -10.34
C VAL A 169 12.64 9.02 -11.74
N ARG A 170 13.63 9.09 -12.62
CA ARG A 170 13.50 8.50 -13.96
C ARG A 170 13.21 7.01 -13.91
N MET A 171 13.86 6.26 -13.02
CA MET A 171 13.61 4.81 -12.87
C MET A 171 12.19 4.54 -12.40
N GLU A 172 11.67 5.30 -11.45
CA GLU A 172 10.32 5.14 -10.92
C GLU A 172 9.26 5.48 -11.98
N THR A 173 9.43 6.60 -12.70
CA THR A 173 8.43 7.09 -13.68
C THR A 173 8.44 6.31 -14.99
N THR A 174 9.57 5.74 -15.41
CA THR A 174 9.66 5.00 -16.69
C THR A 174 9.51 3.51 -16.55
N GLY A 175 9.36 2.98 -15.33
CA GLY A 175 9.33 1.54 -15.08
C GLY A 175 10.62 0.82 -15.50
N ALA A 176 11.74 1.54 -15.56
CA ALA A 176 13.02 1.05 -16.09
C ALA A 176 13.65 -0.08 -15.27
N TRP A 177 13.07 -0.44 -14.11
CA TRP A 177 13.47 -1.62 -13.34
C TRP A 177 13.29 -2.93 -14.09
N SER A 178 12.34 -3.00 -15.02
CA SER A 178 12.06 -4.24 -15.76
C SER A 178 12.99 -4.49 -16.94
N ARG A 179 13.86 -3.53 -17.30
CA ARG A 179 14.66 -3.61 -18.54
C ARG A 179 16.18 -3.76 -18.37
N THR A 180 16.74 -3.62 -17.17
CA THR A 180 18.21 -3.62 -16.96
C THR A 180 18.74 -4.69 -16.03
N ALA A 181 17.92 -5.52 -15.43
CA ALA A 181 18.36 -6.69 -14.72
C ALA A 181 18.56 -7.85 -15.72
N LYS A 182 19.71 -7.93 -16.38
CA LYS A 182 20.19 -9.24 -16.82
C LYS A 182 20.29 -10.10 -15.55
N PRO A 183 19.64 -11.27 -15.50
CA PRO A 183 19.79 -12.15 -14.37
C PRO A 183 21.24 -12.65 -14.36
N VAL A 184 22.04 -12.14 -13.43
CA VAL A 184 23.29 -12.80 -13.04
C VAL A 184 22.88 -13.87 -12.03
N VAL A 185 22.39 -14.98 -12.53
CA VAL A 185 22.28 -16.21 -11.75
C VAL A 185 23.12 -17.26 -12.49
N GLY A 186 24.36 -17.32 -12.12
CA GLY A 186 25.22 -18.45 -12.38
C GLY A 186 25.52 -19.14 -11.06
N PHE A 187 24.66 -20.01 -10.60
CA PHE A 187 25.09 -21.08 -9.72
C PHE A 187 25.82 -22.10 -10.60
N LYS A 188 27.14 -22.12 -10.52
CA LYS A 188 27.93 -23.26 -10.96
C LYS A 188 27.93 -24.28 -9.86
N SER A 189 27.40 -25.47 -10.20
CA SER A 189 27.58 -26.71 -9.46
C SER A 189 29.07 -27.03 -9.22
#